data_03d716eb20f2e65e4ba67e66405f028b
#
_entry.id   03d716eb20f2e65e4ba67e66405f028b
#
_cell.length_a   1.000
_cell.length_b   1.000
_cell.length_c   1.000
_cell.angle_alpha   90.00
_cell.angle_beta   90.00
_cell.angle_gamma   90.00
#
_symmetry.space_group_name_H-M   'P 1'
#
loop_
_entity.id
_entity.type
_entity.pdbx_description
1 polymer ?
#
loop_
_entity_poly.entity_id
_entity_poly.type
_entity_poly.pdbx_seq_one_letter_code
_entity_poly.pdbx_strand_id
1 'polypeptide(L)'
;MARMKNLKGVEALNVQPAFLIVPPELEVTAAQLISSAVDPTKANATPNPFANRLSVVSDPELTDTDAWYLAAAPGILPTIEVTYLNGREEPTMESNVAFDTLGIKWRIYMDFGVNLIDYRGLLKSSGK
;
A
#
# COMPACT_ATOMS: atom_id res chain seq x y z
N MET A 1 -5.58 8.36 11.88
CA MET A 1 -5.70 6.92 12.14
C MET A 1 -5.86 6.59 13.62
N ALA A 2 -4.93 6.93 14.54
CA ALA A 2 -5.00 6.52 15.96
C ALA A 2 -6.32 6.84 16.69
N ARG A 3 -7.02 7.91 16.33
CA ARG A 3 -8.33 8.29 16.90
C ARG A 3 -9.55 7.68 16.21
N MET A 4 -9.37 6.83 15.22
CA MET A 4 -10.48 6.11 14.59
C MET A 4 -11.15 5.21 15.62
N LYS A 5 -12.49 5.23 15.62
CA LYS A 5 -13.31 4.50 16.58
C LYS A 5 -13.77 3.16 15.99
N ASN A 6 -14.12 2.23 16.87
CA ASN A 6 -14.76 0.98 16.50
C ASN A 6 -16.16 1.24 15.86
N LEU A 7 -16.78 0.21 15.30
CA LEU A 7 -18.11 0.30 14.67
C LEU A 7 -19.20 0.85 15.61
N LYS A 8 -19.04 0.66 16.92
CA LYS A 8 -19.96 1.20 17.93
C LYS A 8 -19.69 2.67 18.29
N GLY A 9 -18.60 3.26 17.78
CA GLY A 9 -18.24 4.65 18.02
C GLY A 9 -17.74 4.97 19.44
N VAL A 10 -17.47 3.96 20.26
CA VAL A 10 -17.13 4.12 21.68
C VAL A 10 -15.63 4.11 21.94
N GLU A 11 -14.92 3.12 21.40
CA GLU A 11 -13.50 2.88 21.69
C GLU A 11 -12.61 3.34 20.55
N ALA A 12 -11.48 3.99 20.88
CA ALA A 12 -10.43 4.31 19.92
C ALA A 12 -9.60 3.05 19.60
N LEU A 13 -9.45 2.74 18.32
CA LEU A 13 -8.75 1.55 17.86
C LEU A 13 -7.22 1.67 17.96
N ASN A 14 -6.70 2.89 18.14
CA ASN A 14 -5.26 3.19 18.21
C ASN A 14 -4.45 2.58 17.05
N VAL A 15 -5.02 2.56 15.85
CA VAL A 15 -4.38 2.04 14.65
C VAL A 15 -3.19 2.93 14.29
N GLN A 16 -1.98 2.39 14.32
CA GLN A 16 -0.78 3.10 13.94
C GLN A 16 -0.51 2.93 12.44
N PRO A 17 -0.18 4.02 11.72
CA PRO A 17 0.24 3.92 10.33
C PRO A 17 1.63 3.25 10.26
N ALA A 18 1.83 2.42 9.24
CA ALA A 18 3.10 1.77 8.93
C ALA A 18 3.65 2.20 7.56
N PHE A 19 2.77 2.52 6.62
CA PHE A 19 3.14 2.90 5.26
C PHE A 19 2.61 4.29 4.93
N LEU A 20 3.45 5.05 4.21
CA LEU A 20 3.09 6.30 3.55
C LEU A 20 3.15 6.07 2.05
N ILE A 21 1.99 6.06 1.40
CA ILE A 21 1.87 5.83 -0.04
C ILE A 21 1.70 7.19 -0.71
N VAL A 22 2.56 7.48 -1.67
CA VAL A 22 2.64 8.76 -2.36
C VAL A 22 2.78 8.57 -3.87
N PRO A 23 2.33 9.53 -4.68
CA PRO A 23 2.66 9.56 -6.09
C PRO A 23 4.17 9.87 -6.29
N PRO A 24 4.75 9.58 -7.47
CA PRO A 24 6.17 9.79 -7.75
C PRO A 24 6.65 11.24 -7.51
N GLU A 25 5.77 12.22 -7.73
CA GLU A 25 6.09 13.64 -7.53
C GLU A 25 6.40 14.00 -6.07
N LEU A 26 5.76 13.29 -5.12
CA LEU A 26 5.94 13.51 -3.69
C LEU A 26 6.96 12.57 -3.05
N GLU A 27 7.51 11.60 -3.79
CA GLU A 27 8.41 10.57 -3.27
C GLU A 27 9.64 11.17 -2.57
N VAL A 28 10.33 12.11 -3.21
CA VAL A 28 11.53 12.73 -2.66
C VAL A 28 11.21 13.51 -1.38
N THR A 29 10.12 14.26 -1.39
CA THR A 29 9.67 15.03 -0.22
C THR A 29 9.30 14.11 0.95
N ALA A 30 8.57 13.03 0.66
CA ALA A 30 8.19 12.03 1.65
C ALA A 30 9.41 11.31 2.24
N ALA A 31 10.37 10.94 1.39
CA ALA A 31 11.62 10.31 1.82
C ALA A 31 12.44 11.25 2.71
N GLN A 32 12.58 12.53 2.34
CA GLN A 32 13.27 13.51 3.17
C GLN A 32 12.60 13.70 4.54
N LEU A 33 11.26 13.75 4.57
CA LEU A 33 10.51 13.95 5.80
C LEU A 33 10.66 12.75 6.77
N ILE A 34 10.67 11.54 6.24
CA ILE A 34 10.69 10.31 7.06
C ILE A 34 12.12 9.86 7.38
N SER A 35 13.08 9.97 6.47
CA SER A 35 14.45 9.51 6.67
C SER A 35 15.34 10.52 7.38
N SER A 36 14.97 11.80 7.37
CA SER A 36 15.78 12.85 8.00
C SER A 36 15.80 12.69 9.52
N ALA A 37 16.99 12.62 10.09
CA ALA A 37 17.19 12.61 11.55
C ALA A 37 16.84 13.95 12.20
N VAL A 38 16.85 15.03 11.40
CA VAL A 38 16.53 16.40 11.78
C VAL A 38 15.27 16.86 11.07
N ASP A 39 14.41 17.58 11.76
CA ASP A 39 13.19 18.15 11.17
C ASP A 39 13.55 19.17 10.08
N PRO A 40 13.26 18.89 8.79
CA PRO A 40 13.65 19.77 7.69
C PRO A 40 12.91 21.10 7.67
N THR A 41 11.83 21.23 8.46
CA THR A 41 11.02 22.45 8.55
C THR A 41 11.55 23.46 9.58
N LYS A 42 12.54 23.05 10.38
CA LYS A 42 13.09 23.87 11.47
C LYS A 42 14.56 24.21 11.26
N ALA A 43 14.92 25.49 11.45
CA ALA A 43 16.29 25.97 11.29
C ALA A 43 17.29 25.47 12.35
N ASN A 44 16.84 24.95 13.48
CA ASN A 44 17.67 24.64 14.66
C ASN A 44 17.87 23.14 14.86
N ALA A 45 18.32 22.38 13.89
CA ALA A 45 18.71 20.95 14.03
C ALA A 45 17.87 20.15 15.06
N THR A 46 16.54 20.41 15.10
CA THR A 46 15.63 19.77 16.05
C THR A 46 15.46 18.30 15.65
N PRO A 47 15.61 17.34 16.56
CA PRO A 47 15.41 15.93 16.24
C PRO A 47 14.01 15.66 15.67
N ASN A 48 13.95 14.86 14.61
CA ASN A 48 12.68 14.44 14.00
C ASN A 48 12.11 13.21 14.74
N PRO A 49 11.02 13.37 15.52
CA PRO A 49 10.44 12.24 16.25
C PRO A 49 9.75 11.21 15.36
N PHE A 50 9.55 11.50 14.08
CA PHE A 50 8.93 10.63 13.09
C PHE A 50 9.93 9.94 12.17
N ALA A 51 11.24 10.16 12.40
CA ALA A 51 12.28 9.50 11.62
C ALA A 51 12.12 7.97 11.66
N ASN A 52 12.14 7.34 10.50
CA ASN A 52 12.06 5.87 10.32
C ASN A 52 10.80 5.18 10.91
N ARG A 53 9.73 5.94 11.18
CA ARG A 53 8.47 5.35 11.69
C ARG A 53 7.54 4.81 10.60
N LEU A 54 7.70 5.27 9.38
CA LEU A 54 6.88 4.91 8.23
C LEU A 54 7.77 4.41 7.10
N SER A 55 7.29 3.42 6.36
CA SER A 55 7.89 3.03 5.08
C SER A 55 7.21 3.84 3.96
N VAL A 56 8.02 4.53 3.16
CA VAL A 56 7.53 5.26 1.98
C VAL A 56 7.38 4.28 0.84
N VAL A 57 6.22 4.31 0.18
CA VAL A 57 5.91 3.53 -1.02
C VAL A 57 5.47 4.50 -2.10
N SER A 58 6.19 4.54 -3.21
CA SER A 58 5.82 5.32 -4.39
C SER A 58 4.99 4.47 -5.34
N ASP A 59 3.83 4.98 -5.76
CA ASP A 59 2.92 4.28 -6.66
C ASP A 59 2.59 5.17 -7.87
N PRO A 60 3.04 4.80 -9.08
CA PRO A 60 2.80 5.57 -10.29
C PRO A 60 1.34 5.52 -10.79
N GLU A 61 0.52 4.60 -10.29
CA GLU A 61 -0.91 4.51 -10.62
C GLU A 61 -1.76 5.58 -9.92
N LEU A 62 -1.17 6.33 -8.97
CA LEU A 62 -1.85 7.45 -8.31
C LEU A 62 -1.91 8.65 -9.27
N THR A 63 -3.10 8.93 -9.78
CA THR A 63 -3.34 10.03 -10.74
C THR A 63 -3.37 11.41 -10.11
N ASP A 64 -3.58 11.51 -8.79
CA ASP A 64 -3.63 12.75 -8.03
C ASP A 64 -2.22 13.04 -7.48
N THR A 65 -1.55 14.05 -8.05
CA THR A 65 -0.15 14.40 -7.74
C THR A 65 0.07 14.97 -6.34
N ASP A 66 -0.99 15.45 -5.69
CA ASP A 66 -0.92 16.10 -4.38
C ASP A 66 -1.42 15.18 -3.26
N ALA A 67 -2.21 14.17 -3.59
CA ALA A 67 -2.79 13.26 -2.61
C ALA A 67 -1.76 12.29 -2.05
N TRP A 68 -1.88 12.00 -0.76
CA TRP A 68 -1.10 10.97 -0.10
C TRP A 68 -1.97 10.10 0.80
N TYR A 69 -1.49 8.90 1.07
CA TYR A 69 -2.25 7.90 1.82
C TYR A 69 -1.40 7.34 2.96
N LEU A 70 -2.05 7.04 4.07
CA LEU A 70 -1.47 6.26 5.16
C LEU A 70 -2.15 4.91 5.22
N ALA A 71 -1.37 3.86 5.35
CA ALA A 71 -1.87 2.50 5.55
C ALA A 71 -1.31 1.90 6.84
N ALA A 72 -2.15 1.12 7.52
CA ALA A 72 -1.74 0.33 8.66
C ALA A 72 -0.98 -0.92 8.21
N ALA A 73 -0.18 -1.50 9.11
CA ALA A 73 0.43 -2.80 8.86
C ALA A 73 -0.66 -3.88 8.74
N PRO A 74 -0.57 -4.80 7.76
CA PRO A 74 -1.57 -5.86 7.55
C PRO A 74 -1.79 -6.75 8.76
N GLY A 75 -0.75 -6.97 9.57
CA GLY A 75 -0.84 -7.77 10.79
C GLY A 75 -1.60 -7.11 11.95
N ILE A 76 -1.80 -5.77 11.89
CA ILE A 76 -2.56 -5.01 12.90
C ILE A 76 -4.02 -4.86 12.48
N LEU A 77 -4.23 -4.43 11.24
CA LEU A 77 -5.56 -4.25 10.66
C LEU A 77 -5.51 -4.54 9.16
N PRO A 78 -5.93 -5.73 8.72
CA PRO A 78 -5.98 -6.06 7.31
C PRO A 78 -7.04 -5.20 6.62
N THR A 79 -6.64 -4.48 5.58
CA THR A 79 -7.51 -3.56 4.83
C THR A 79 -7.93 -4.13 3.50
N ILE A 80 -7.01 -4.78 2.81
CA ILE A 80 -7.20 -5.37 1.49
C ILE A 80 -6.80 -6.84 1.59
N GLU A 81 -7.64 -7.69 1.04
CA GLU A 81 -7.38 -9.12 0.91
C GLU A 81 -7.21 -9.48 -0.56
N VAL A 82 -6.19 -10.26 -0.86
CA VAL A 82 -6.03 -10.90 -2.16
C VAL A 82 -6.26 -12.39 -1.96
N THR A 83 -7.20 -12.93 -2.71
CA THR A 83 -7.57 -14.35 -2.67
C THR A 83 -7.19 -15.02 -4.00
N TYR A 84 -6.69 -16.23 -3.92
CA TYR A 84 -6.29 -17.01 -5.09
C TYR A 84 -7.15 -18.26 -5.20
N LEU A 85 -7.61 -18.56 -6.42
CA LEU A 85 -8.42 -19.75 -6.66
C LEU A 85 -7.61 -21.02 -6.32
N ASN A 86 -8.17 -21.86 -5.45
CA ASN A 86 -7.54 -23.08 -4.93
C ASN A 86 -6.17 -22.85 -4.24
N GLY A 87 -5.91 -21.64 -3.74
CA GLY A 87 -4.65 -21.28 -3.09
C GLY A 87 -3.44 -21.21 -4.03
N ARG A 88 -3.66 -21.07 -5.33
CA ARG A 88 -2.59 -20.98 -6.32
C ARG A 88 -2.15 -19.53 -6.50
N GLU A 89 -1.05 -19.17 -5.87
CA GLU A 89 -0.46 -17.82 -5.95
C GLU A 89 0.38 -17.61 -7.21
N GLU A 90 0.73 -18.69 -7.91
CA GLU A 90 1.54 -18.65 -9.13
C GLU A 90 0.69 -18.83 -10.38
N PRO A 91 1.07 -18.18 -11.50
CA PRO A 91 0.44 -18.40 -12.79
C PRO A 91 0.57 -19.85 -13.24
N THR A 92 -0.51 -20.44 -13.72
CA THR A 92 -0.49 -21.75 -14.33
C THR A 92 -0.09 -21.64 -15.80
N MET A 93 0.95 -22.35 -16.19
CA MET A 93 1.41 -22.43 -17.57
C MET A 93 1.09 -23.81 -18.15
N GLU A 94 0.42 -23.82 -19.29
CA GLU A 94 0.11 -25.05 -20.03
C GLU A 94 0.63 -24.95 -21.46
N SER A 95 1.07 -26.08 -21.99
CA SER A 95 1.49 -26.20 -23.37
C SER A 95 0.70 -27.29 -24.09
N ASN A 96 0.40 -27.09 -25.36
CA ASN A 96 -0.24 -28.07 -26.20
C ASN A 96 0.40 -28.06 -27.61
N VAL A 97 0.57 -29.25 -28.18
CA VAL A 97 1.01 -29.38 -29.56
C VAL A 97 -0.17 -29.04 -30.46
N ALA A 98 -0.01 -28.06 -31.33
CA ALA A 98 -1.04 -27.68 -32.27
C ALA A 98 -1.15 -28.73 -33.37
N PHE A 99 -2.35 -29.26 -33.59
CA PHE A 99 -2.61 -30.27 -34.62
C PHE A 99 -2.72 -29.64 -36.03
N ASP A 100 -3.17 -28.41 -36.08
CA ASP A 100 -3.42 -27.62 -37.30
C ASP A 100 -2.21 -26.82 -37.80
N THR A 101 -1.21 -26.64 -36.95
CA THR A 101 0.05 -25.92 -37.27
C THR A 101 1.23 -26.65 -36.64
N LEU A 102 2.33 -26.81 -37.38
CA LEU A 102 3.56 -27.37 -36.83
C LEU A 102 4.11 -26.42 -35.75
N GLY A 103 3.79 -26.70 -34.47
CA GLY A 103 4.25 -25.84 -33.37
C GLY A 103 3.63 -26.20 -32.03
N ILE A 104 4.15 -25.56 -30.98
CA ILE A 104 3.65 -25.69 -29.61
C ILE A 104 2.97 -24.38 -29.24
N LYS A 105 1.72 -24.47 -28.78
CA LYS A 105 0.95 -23.36 -28.22
C LYS A 105 1.11 -23.35 -26.70
N TRP A 106 1.38 -22.19 -26.14
CA TRP A 106 1.47 -21.97 -24.69
C TRP A 106 0.34 -21.06 -24.26
N ARG A 107 -0.24 -21.35 -23.09
CA ARG A 107 -1.15 -20.42 -22.40
C ARG A 107 -0.71 -20.24 -20.96
N ILE A 108 -0.88 -19.02 -20.46
CA ILE A 108 -0.64 -18.66 -19.07
C ILE A 108 -1.91 -18.04 -18.55
N TYR A 109 -2.36 -18.49 -17.39
CA TYR A 109 -3.53 -17.91 -16.72
C TYR A 109 -3.33 -17.91 -15.22
N MET A 110 -3.98 -16.96 -14.55
CA MET A 110 -3.97 -16.80 -13.11
C MET A 110 -5.34 -16.27 -12.67
N ASP A 111 -5.90 -16.87 -11.64
CA ASP A 111 -7.20 -16.52 -11.08
C ASP A 111 -7.00 -15.93 -9.69
N PHE A 112 -7.32 -14.66 -9.52
CA PHE A 112 -7.26 -13.99 -8.24
C PHE A 112 -8.44 -13.03 -8.07
N GLY A 113 -8.79 -12.74 -6.82
CA GLY A 113 -9.78 -11.75 -6.44
C GLY A 113 -9.19 -10.78 -5.43
N VAL A 114 -9.63 -9.52 -5.47
CA VAL A 114 -9.24 -8.50 -4.50
C VAL A 114 -10.48 -7.96 -3.85
N ASN A 115 -10.47 -7.87 -2.53
CA ASN A 115 -11.59 -7.33 -1.74
C ASN A 115 -11.11 -6.38 -0.65
N LEU A 116 -11.92 -5.36 -0.35
CA LEU A 116 -11.70 -4.46 0.76
C LEU A 116 -12.38 -5.04 2.01
N ILE A 117 -11.59 -5.35 3.04
CA ILE A 117 -12.11 -5.89 4.31
C ILE A 117 -12.50 -4.74 5.25
N ASP A 118 -11.56 -3.82 5.51
CA ASP A 118 -11.78 -2.74 6.47
C ASP A 118 -11.13 -1.43 6.01
N TYR A 119 -11.94 -0.37 5.86
CA TYR A 119 -11.47 0.95 5.45
C TYR A 119 -10.71 1.71 6.54
N ARG A 120 -10.84 1.31 7.82
CA ARG A 120 -10.25 2.01 8.97
C ARG A 120 -8.73 1.92 9.02
N GLY A 121 -8.15 0.96 8.32
CA GLY A 121 -6.69 0.85 8.15
C GLY A 121 -6.11 1.75 7.06
N LEU A 122 -6.94 2.53 6.36
CA LEU A 122 -6.53 3.48 5.33
C LEU A 122 -6.95 4.90 5.68
N LEU A 123 -6.13 5.88 5.30
CA LEU A 123 -6.45 7.30 5.41
C LEU A 123 -5.95 7.99 4.16
N LYS A 124 -6.81 8.75 3.48
CA LYS A 124 -6.47 9.61 2.35
C LYS A 124 -6.40 11.06 2.80
N SER A 125 -5.42 11.80 2.33
CA SER A 125 -5.36 13.26 2.37
C SER A 125 -5.27 13.78 0.94
N SER A 126 -5.98 14.88 0.66
CA SER A 126 -5.95 15.52 -0.67
C SER A 126 -4.74 16.44 -0.87
N GLY A 127 -3.85 16.57 0.12
CA GLY A 127 -2.66 17.43 0.01
C GLY A 127 -2.92 18.96 0.00
N LYS A 128 -4.16 19.39 0.22
CA LYS A 128 -4.57 20.81 0.25
C LYS A 128 -4.71 21.32 1.66
#